data_b5edae27b93321858983c86d9aea9d71
#
_entry.id   b5edae27b93321858983c86d9aea9d71
#
_cell.length_a   1.000
_cell.length_b   1.000
_cell.length_c   1.000
_cell.angle_alpha   90.00
_cell.angle_beta   90.00
_cell.angle_gamma   90.00
#
_symmetry.space_group_name_H-M   'P 1'
#
loop_
_entity.id
_entity.type
_entity.pdbx_description
1 polymer ?
#
loop_
_entity_poly.entity_id
_entity_poly.type
_entity_poly.pdbx_seq_one_letter_code
_entity_poly.pdbx_strand_id
1 'polypeptide(L)'
;HNGNLTNTEALKQELFQRDRRHINTDSDSEVLLNVLAHELDNRARGVTLDPDTIFQAVAALHGRARGAYACVAEIAGYGLLAFRDPLGIRPLCYGVAEAENGRTEYLVASESVALEGLGFRLVRDLEPGEAIFIDRDGGFHSRAYDKAGPLSTCIFEYVYFARPDSVIDGASVYDVRLRLGEKLAATVEQQLRLEDIDVVIPIPETSRPSAMQLAGRLGLAYREGFIKNRYVGRTFIMPGQAVRQKSVRQKLNAMSIEFKGKNVLLVDDSIVRGTTSREIVQMAREAGANKVFFASAAPPVRFPNVYGIDMPTRSELIAYERDDDAIRDAIGADALVYQSIEAMKQAAWDSGARATRFDASCFDGVYCTGDVTPESLAALEASRKKADEARRAADAAS
;
A
#
# COMPACT_ATOMS: atom_id res chain seq x y z
N HIS A 1 10.21 -10.74 2.64
CA HIS A 1 10.24 -9.62 1.71
C HIS A 1 8.84 -9.09 1.47
N ASN A 2 8.71 -7.78 1.57
CA ASN A 2 7.52 -7.03 1.20
C ASN A 2 7.95 -5.95 0.19
N GLY A 3 7.34 -5.93 -0.99
CA GLY A 3 7.69 -5.01 -2.06
C GLY A 3 7.73 -5.67 -3.43
N ASN A 4 8.41 -5.03 -4.38
CA ASN A 4 8.62 -5.57 -5.71
C ASN A 4 9.84 -4.91 -6.38
N LEU A 5 10.64 -5.72 -7.07
CA LEU A 5 11.77 -5.24 -7.87
C LEU A 5 11.32 -4.84 -9.28
N THR A 6 11.81 -3.70 -9.76
CA THR A 6 11.56 -3.23 -11.12
C THR A 6 12.50 -3.86 -12.15
N ASN A 7 13.66 -4.37 -11.71
CA ASN A 7 14.69 -4.96 -12.57
C ASN A 7 14.89 -6.48 -12.39
N THR A 8 13.83 -7.19 -11.97
CA THR A 8 13.89 -8.64 -11.67
C THR A 8 14.49 -9.47 -12.81
N GLU A 9 14.03 -9.26 -14.04
CA GLU A 9 14.50 -10.06 -15.20
C GLU A 9 15.96 -9.81 -15.54
N ALA A 10 16.42 -8.55 -15.42
CA ALA A 10 17.84 -8.24 -15.62
C ALA A 10 18.73 -8.90 -14.55
N LEU A 11 18.26 -8.88 -13.29
CA LEU A 11 18.97 -9.57 -12.20
C LEU A 11 18.99 -11.09 -12.36
N LYS A 12 17.90 -11.71 -12.82
CA LYS A 12 17.86 -13.16 -13.12
C LYS A 12 18.93 -13.54 -14.16
N GLN A 13 19.03 -12.76 -15.22
CA GLN A 13 20.05 -12.97 -16.26
C GLN A 13 21.46 -12.81 -15.71
N GLU A 14 21.71 -11.76 -14.92
CA GLU A 14 23.01 -11.51 -14.29
C GLU A 14 23.38 -12.64 -13.33
N LEU A 15 22.47 -13.07 -12.46
CA LEU A 15 22.67 -14.18 -11.53
C LEU A 15 23.01 -15.49 -12.28
N PHE A 16 22.31 -15.79 -13.35
CA PHE A 16 22.57 -17.00 -14.14
C PHE A 16 23.92 -16.93 -14.88
N GLN A 17 24.18 -15.86 -15.63
CA GLN A 17 25.35 -15.75 -16.52
C GLN A 17 26.63 -15.46 -15.77
N ARG A 18 26.59 -14.56 -14.78
CA ARG A 18 27.75 -14.03 -14.10
C ARG A 18 27.98 -14.72 -12.76
N ASP A 19 26.95 -14.81 -11.94
CA ASP A 19 27.04 -15.30 -10.57
C ASP A 19 26.88 -16.83 -10.49
N ARG A 20 26.51 -17.48 -11.61
CA ARG A 20 26.32 -18.93 -11.74
C ARG A 20 25.26 -19.49 -10.78
N ARG A 21 24.23 -18.70 -10.47
CA ARG A 21 23.11 -19.08 -9.62
C ARG A 21 21.85 -19.33 -10.45
N HIS A 22 21.12 -20.37 -10.10
CA HIS A 22 19.87 -20.74 -10.74
C HIS A 22 18.69 -20.24 -9.89
N ILE A 23 17.66 -19.69 -10.54
CA ILE A 23 16.42 -19.23 -9.93
C ILE A 23 15.32 -20.24 -10.27
N ASN A 24 14.60 -20.72 -9.25
CA ASN A 24 13.62 -21.79 -9.40
C ASN A 24 12.19 -21.26 -9.56
N THR A 25 11.91 -20.02 -9.13
CA THR A 25 10.57 -19.43 -9.14
C THR A 25 10.53 -18.12 -9.91
N ASP A 26 9.32 -17.60 -10.11
CA ASP A 26 9.11 -16.26 -10.66
C ASP A 26 9.11 -15.15 -9.60
N SER A 27 9.34 -15.52 -8.33
CA SER A 27 9.37 -14.56 -7.22
C SER A 27 10.63 -13.72 -7.24
N ASP A 28 10.46 -12.41 -7.17
CA ASP A 28 11.55 -11.46 -6.97
C ASP A 28 12.23 -11.62 -5.60
N SER A 29 11.54 -12.19 -4.61
CA SER A 29 12.11 -12.53 -3.31
C SER A 29 13.26 -13.55 -3.43
N GLU A 30 13.12 -14.56 -4.31
CA GLU A 30 14.21 -15.51 -4.58
C GLU A 30 15.38 -14.83 -5.30
N VAL A 31 15.09 -13.91 -6.21
CA VAL A 31 16.13 -13.12 -6.88
C VAL A 31 16.91 -12.29 -5.86
N LEU A 32 16.21 -11.57 -4.99
CA LEU A 32 16.81 -10.75 -3.95
C LEU A 32 17.66 -11.57 -2.97
N LEU A 33 17.14 -12.75 -2.56
CA LEU A 33 17.86 -13.69 -1.70
C LEU A 33 19.16 -14.17 -2.37
N ASN A 34 19.11 -14.52 -3.66
CA ASN A 34 20.30 -15.00 -4.38
C ASN A 34 21.33 -13.89 -4.59
N VAL A 35 20.89 -12.64 -4.82
CA VAL A 35 21.81 -11.48 -4.85
C VAL A 35 22.50 -11.32 -3.49
N LEU A 36 21.74 -11.33 -2.38
CA LEU A 36 22.30 -11.22 -1.04
C LEU A 36 23.29 -12.34 -0.74
N ALA A 37 22.91 -13.59 -1.03
CA ALA A 37 23.78 -14.74 -0.80
C ALA A 37 25.08 -14.67 -1.62
N HIS A 38 25.01 -14.24 -2.89
CA HIS A 38 26.19 -14.04 -3.72
C HIS A 38 27.11 -12.95 -3.14
N GLU A 39 26.55 -11.84 -2.70
CA GLU A 39 27.32 -10.74 -2.14
C GLU A 39 27.96 -11.10 -0.79
N LEU A 40 27.30 -11.92 0.03
CA LEU A 40 27.87 -12.49 1.25
C LEU A 40 29.04 -13.44 0.94
N ASP A 41 28.86 -14.39 0.02
CA ASP A 41 29.92 -15.35 -0.38
C ASP A 41 31.18 -14.63 -0.87
N ASN A 42 31.03 -13.61 -1.72
CA ASN A 42 32.14 -12.86 -2.28
C ASN A 42 32.95 -12.13 -1.22
N ARG A 43 32.34 -11.71 -0.12
CA ARG A 43 33.01 -10.96 0.95
C ARG A 43 33.53 -11.83 2.05
N ALA A 44 32.82 -12.90 2.37
CA ALA A 44 33.22 -13.83 3.41
C ALA A 44 34.52 -14.59 3.05
N ARG A 45 34.68 -15.04 1.78
CA ARG A 45 35.85 -15.77 1.24
C ARG A 45 36.52 -16.75 2.23
N GLY A 46 35.69 -17.50 2.97
CA GLY A 46 36.17 -18.47 3.98
C GLY A 46 36.47 -17.87 5.36
N VAL A 47 36.14 -16.59 5.58
CA VAL A 47 36.19 -15.94 6.89
C VAL A 47 34.83 -15.96 7.52
N THR A 48 34.74 -15.95 8.85
CA THR A 48 33.48 -15.79 9.60
C THR A 48 32.81 -14.46 9.23
N LEU A 49 31.48 -14.50 9.01
CA LEU A 49 30.70 -13.28 8.75
C LEU A 49 30.66 -12.43 10.02
N ASP A 50 31.15 -11.22 9.92
CA ASP A 50 30.99 -10.17 10.91
C ASP A 50 29.93 -9.14 10.48
N PRO A 51 29.45 -8.27 11.36
CA PRO A 51 28.44 -7.25 10.99
C PRO A 51 28.88 -6.35 9.85
N ASP A 52 30.18 -6.00 9.76
CA ASP A 52 30.73 -5.15 8.70
C ASP A 52 30.64 -5.82 7.33
N THR A 53 30.98 -7.08 7.25
CA THR A 53 30.87 -7.91 6.03
C THR A 53 29.41 -8.03 5.58
N ILE A 54 28.50 -8.23 6.51
CA ILE A 54 27.06 -8.32 6.23
C ILE A 54 26.53 -6.99 5.65
N PHE A 55 26.88 -5.86 6.27
CA PHE A 55 26.44 -4.55 5.80
C PHE A 55 27.05 -4.18 4.44
N GLN A 56 28.28 -4.57 4.16
CA GLN A 56 28.87 -4.40 2.83
C GLN A 56 28.13 -5.22 1.77
N ALA A 57 27.68 -6.43 2.11
CA ALA A 57 26.89 -7.25 1.20
C ALA A 57 25.53 -6.60 0.91
N VAL A 58 24.85 -6.05 1.94
CA VAL A 58 23.60 -5.31 1.75
C VAL A 58 23.82 -4.04 0.90
N ALA A 59 24.90 -3.29 1.14
CA ALA A 59 25.24 -2.12 0.33
C ALA A 59 25.44 -2.47 -1.15
N ALA A 60 26.06 -3.61 -1.44
CA ALA A 60 26.22 -4.09 -2.81
C ALA A 60 24.89 -4.56 -3.43
N LEU A 61 24.02 -5.22 -2.64
CA LEU A 61 22.67 -5.55 -3.05
C LEU A 61 21.91 -4.29 -3.45
N HIS A 62 21.93 -3.23 -2.65
CA HIS A 62 21.30 -1.95 -2.95
C HIS A 62 21.83 -1.32 -4.26
N GLY A 63 23.07 -1.55 -4.58
CA GLY A 63 23.67 -1.11 -5.85
C GLY A 63 23.16 -1.87 -7.09
N ARG A 64 22.67 -3.09 -6.91
CA ARG A 64 22.16 -3.99 -7.98
C ARG A 64 20.65 -3.96 -8.10
N ALA A 65 19.94 -4.09 -6.97
CA ALA A 65 18.49 -4.16 -6.92
C ALA A 65 17.85 -2.78 -7.16
N ARG A 66 16.82 -2.73 -7.99
CA ARG A 66 15.96 -1.56 -8.23
C ARG A 66 14.53 -1.91 -7.83
N GLY A 67 13.79 -0.95 -7.32
CA GLY A 67 12.43 -1.16 -6.85
C GLY A 67 12.25 -0.78 -5.39
N ALA A 68 11.23 -1.34 -4.77
CA ALA A 68 10.93 -1.12 -3.36
C ALA A 68 10.93 -2.43 -2.60
N TYR A 69 11.56 -2.46 -1.44
CA TYR A 69 11.63 -3.67 -0.62
C TYR A 69 11.92 -3.38 0.85
N ALA A 70 11.21 -4.10 1.70
CA ALA A 70 11.48 -4.26 3.11
C ALA A 70 11.74 -5.75 3.38
N CYS A 71 12.90 -6.08 3.90
CA CYS A 71 13.37 -7.46 4.02
C CYS A 71 13.74 -7.80 5.45
N VAL A 72 13.39 -9.02 5.86
CA VAL A 72 13.88 -9.67 7.08
C VAL A 72 14.41 -11.04 6.67
N ALA A 73 15.63 -11.36 7.06
CA ALA A 73 16.30 -12.59 6.73
C ALA A 73 17.06 -13.14 7.93
N GLU A 74 16.95 -14.44 8.18
CA GLU A 74 17.82 -15.14 9.10
C GLU A 74 19.08 -15.58 8.37
N ILE A 75 20.25 -15.22 8.91
CA ILE A 75 21.54 -15.76 8.48
C ILE A 75 21.86 -16.90 9.44
N ALA A 76 21.69 -18.14 8.98
CA ALA A 76 21.81 -19.34 9.81
C ALA A 76 23.14 -19.39 10.54
N GLY A 77 23.07 -19.48 11.88
CA GLY A 77 24.26 -19.51 12.73
C GLY A 77 24.86 -18.15 13.10
N TYR A 78 24.34 -17.04 12.52
CA TYR A 78 24.86 -15.69 12.77
C TYR A 78 23.83 -14.74 13.41
N GLY A 79 22.60 -14.67 12.91
CA GLY A 79 21.59 -13.79 13.48
C GLY A 79 20.50 -13.34 12.51
N LEU A 80 19.78 -12.30 12.88
CA LEU A 80 18.66 -11.71 12.14
C LEU A 80 19.12 -10.42 11.45
N LEU A 81 18.99 -10.38 10.13
CA LEU A 81 19.24 -9.22 9.30
C LEU A 81 17.90 -8.61 8.87
N ALA A 82 17.79 -7.28 8.93
CA ALA A 82 16.68 -6.57 8.29
C ALA A 82 17.21 -5.35 7.56
N PHE A 83 16.61 -5.02 6.40
CA PHE A 83 17.01 -3.87 5.59
C PHE A 83 15.86 -3.32 4.76
N ARG A 84 15.91 -2.02 4.51
CA ARG A 84 14.91 -1.24 3.78
C ARG A 84 15.48 -0.76 2.44
N ASP A 85 14.66 -0.64 1.40
CA ASP A 85 15.08 -0.12 0.11
C ASP A 85 15.73 1.28 0.19
N PRO A 86 16.60 1.66 -0.78
CA PRO A 86 17.37 2.92 -0.72
C PRO A 86 16.54 4.19 -0.78
N LEU A 87 15.23 4.11 -1.07
CA LEU A 87 14.31 5.24 -1.08
C LEU A 87 13.31 5.18 0.09
N GLY A 88 13.29 4.08 0.86
CA GLY A 88 12.36 3.86 1.94
C GLY A 88 10.89 3.84 1.49
N ILE A 89 10.61 3.30 0.29
CA ILE A 89 9.25 3.24 -0.26
C ILE A 89 8.40 2.29 0.57
N ARG A 90 8.92 1.08 0.88
CA ARG A 90 8.20 0.13 1.73
C ARG A 90 8.51 0.39 3.19
N PRO A 91 7.49 0.32 4.07
CA PRO A 91 7.69 0.55 5.49
C PRO A 91 8.44 -0.61 6.16
N LEU A 92 9.32 -0.27 7.09
CA LEU A 92 10.02 -1.23 7.96
C LEU A 92 10.40 -0.52 9.26
N CYS A 93 9.99 -1.06 10.40
CA CYS A 93 10.29 -0.52 11.72
C CYS A 93 10.80 -1.61 12.66
N TYR A 94 11.40 -1.22 13.78
CA TYR A 94 11.76 -2.16 14.83
C TYR A 94 11.40 -1.64 16.20
N GLY A 95 11.21 -2.58 17.10
CA GLY A 95 10.91 -2.34 18.49
C GLY A 95 11.75 -3.19 19.43
N VAL A 96 11.70 -2.85 20.69
CA VAL A 96 12.42 -3.53 21.77
C VAL A 96 11.47 -3.91 22.90
N ALA A 97 11.78 -5.03 23.52
CA ALA A 97 11.20 -5.45 24.79
C ALA A 97 12.33 -5.89 25.74
N GLU A 98 12.08 -5.93 27.02
CA GLU A 98 12.97 -6.48 28.02
C GLU A 98 12.48 -7.88 28.41
N ALA A 99 13.33 -8.89 28.21
CA ALA A 99 13.04 -10.25 28.59
C ALA A 99 13.15 -10.42 30.13
N GLU A 100 12.55 -11.46 30.67
CA GLU A 100 12.58 -11.78 32.14
C GLU A 100 14.00 -11.88 32.71
N ASN A 101 14.99 -12.25 31.87
CA ASN A 101 16.39 -12.34 32.26
C ASN A 101 17.17 -11.02 32.12
N GLY A 102 16.49 -9.90 31.87
CA GLY A 102 17.08 -8.57 31.68
C GLY A 102 17.78 -8.35 30.33
N ARG A 103 17.64 -9.27 29.38
CA ARG A 103 18.15 -9.07 28.01
C ARG A 103 17.18 -8.26 27.16
N THR A 104 17.70 -7.42 26.28
CA THR A 104 16.89 -6.74 25.28
C THR A 104 16.55 -7.70 24.15
N GLU A 105 15.26 -7.80 23.85
CA GLU A 105 14.72 -8.49 22.68
C GLU A 105 14.36 -7.49 21.60
N TYR A 106 14.50 -7.90 20.34
CA TYR A 106 14.20 -7.07 19.18
C TYR A 106 13.15 -7.73 18.30
N LEU A 107 12.24 -6.93 17.80
CA LEU A 107 11.23 -7.34 16.82
C LEU A 107 11.24 -6.37 15.64
N VAL A 108 11.17 -6.91 14.42
CA VAL A 108 11.13 -6.13 13.18
C VAL A 108 9.82 -6.41 12.47
N ALA A 109 9.14 -5.37 12.00
CA ALA A 109 7.87 -5.48 11.30
C ALA A 109 7.68 -4.37 10.26
N SER A 110 6.74 -4.56 9.35
CA SER A 110 6.34 -3.52 8.41
C SER A 110 5.50 -2.42 9.07
N GLU A 111 4.81 -2.73 10.18
CA GLU A 111 3.91 -1.80 10.87
C GLU A 111 4.13 -1.82 12.39
N SER A 112 4.07 -0.66 13.03
CA SER A 112 4.28 -0.51 14.48
C SER A 112 3.27 -1.29 15.32
N VAL A 113 2.04 -1.42 14.84
CA VAL A 113 0.98 -2.17 15.54
C VAL A 113 1.33 -3.65 15.75
N ALA A 114 2.15 -4.24 14.89
CA ALA A 114 2.62 -5.62 15.06
C ALA A 114 3.60 -5.73 16.23
N LEU A 115 4.39 -4.70 16.49
CA LEU A 115 5.31 -4.62 17.63
C LEU A 115 4.52 -4.48 18.94
N GLU A 116 3.64 -3.51 19.00
CA GLU A 116 2.83 -3.18 20.18
C GLU A 116 1.92 -4.34 20.59
N GLY A 117 1.32 -5.02 19.61
CA GLY A 117 0.47 -6.19 19.84
C GLY A 117 1.20 -7.38 20.50
N LEU A 118 2.53 -7.42 20.42
CA LEU A 118 3.40 -8.41 21.04
C LEU A 118 4.16 -7.87 22.26
N GLY A 119 3.85 -6.65 22.72
CA GLY A 119 4.46 -6.04 23.90
C GLY A 119 5.81 -5.36 23.64
N PHE A 120 6.19 -5.16 22.41
CA PHE A 120 7.41 -4.42 22.04
C PHE A 120 7.12 -2.93 21.91
N ARG A 121 7.98 -2.11 22.48
CA ARG A 121 7.93 -0.66 22.29
C ARG A 121 8.62 -0.29 20.97
N LEU A 122 7.90 0.43 20.10
CA LEU A 122 8.46 0.98 18.88
C LEU A 122 9.68 1.86 19.20
N VAL A 123 10.80 1.60 18.52
CA VAL A 123 11.98 2.48 18.57
C VAL A 123 11.90 3.52 17.45
N ARG A 124 11.86 3.07 16.19
CA ARG A 124 11.71 3.92 15.01
C ARG A 124 11.55 3.08 13.74
N ASP A 125 11.20 3.75 12.66
CA ASP A 125 11.36 3.22 11.30
C ASP A 125 12.84 3.17 10.90
N LEU A 126 13.21 2.23 10.02
CA LEU A 126 14.52 2.22 9.39
C LEU A 126 14.60 3.35 8.37
N GLU A 127 15.77 4.00 8.30
CA GLU A 127 16.03 5.02 7.29
C GLU A 127 16.16 4.40 5.88
N PRO A 128 16.04 5.20 4.80
CA PRO A 128 16.25 4.71 3.44
C PRO A 128 17.59 3.99 3.29
N GLY A 129 17.56 2.74 2.80
CA GLY A 129 18.74 1.91 2.61
C GLY A 129 19.40 1.43 3.89
N GLU A 130 18.84 1.70 5.06
CA GLU A 130 19.41 1.22 6.33
C GLU A 130 19.26 -0.29 6.46
N ALA A 131 20.29 -0.91 7.02
CA ALA A 131 20.29 -2.28 7.49
C ALA A 131 20.54 -2.34 8.99
N ILE A 132 19.86 -3.26 9.67
CA ILE A 132 20.10 -3.64 11.06
C ILE A 132 20.42 -5.14 11.12
N PHE A 133 21.32 -5.50 12.02
CA PHE A 133 21.70 -6.89 12.27
C PHE A 133 21.70 -7.15 13.77
N ILE A 134 20.96 -8.17 14.19
CA ILE A 134 20.91 -8.65 15.58
C ILE A 134 21.67 -9.97 15.58
N ASP A 135 22.85 -10.00 16.22
CA ASP A 135 23.67 -11.20 16.29
C ASP A 135 23.11 -12.24 17.30
N ARG A 136 23.69 -13.44 17.32
CA ARG A 136 23.24 -14.54 18.19
C ARG A 136 23.37 -14.23 19.69
N ASP A 137 24.26 -13.32 20.05
CA ASP A 137 24.50 -12.94 21.44
C ASP A 137 23.55 -11.80 21.88
N GLY A 138 22.71 -11.29 20.95
CA GLY A 138 21.78 -10.19 21.16
C GLY A 138 22.39 -8.81 20.91
N GLY A 139 23.58 -8.74 20.34
CA GLY A 139 24.22 -7.49 19.94
C GLY A 139 23.44 -6.84 18.79
N PHE A 140 23.10 -5.56 18.93
CA PHE A 140 22.40 -4.78 17.91
C PHE A 140 23.41 -3.92 17.13
N HIS A 141 23.39 -4.09 15.83
CA HIS A 141 24.23 -3.34 14.88
C HIS A 141 23.35 -2.65 13.84
N SER A 142 23.70 -1.44 13.43
CA SER A 142 23.01 -0.77 12.33
C SER A 142 23.97 -0.03 11.41
N ARG A 143 23.59 0.10 10.14
CA ARG A 143 24.37 0.87 9.15
C ARG A 143 23.44 1.50 8.11
N ALA A 144 23.63 2.81 7.93
CA ALA A 144 23.03 3.54 6.83
C ALA A 144 23.72 3.22 5.50
N TYR A 145 23.00 3.36 4.41
CA TYR A 145 23.57 3.24 3.06
C TYR A 145 23.98 4.62 2.53
N ASP A 146 25.27 4.79 2.22
CA ASP A 146 25.85 6.10 1.84
C ASP A 146 25.26 6.69 0.56
N LYS A 147 24.64 5.86 -0.30
CA LYS A 147 23.99 6.28 -1.55
C LYS A 147 22.46 6.21 -1.48
N ALA A 148 21.90 6.25 -0.27
CA ALA A 148 20.47 6.34 -0.08
C ALA A 148 19.91 7.62 -0.69
N GLY A 149 18.71 7.52 -1.26
CA GLY A 149 17.97 8.68 -1.76
C GLY A 149 17.09 9.32 -0.67
N PRO A 150 16.31 10.33 -1.03
CA PRO A 150 15.37 10.94 -0.11
C PRO A 150 14.26 9.96 0.29
N LEU A 151 13.85 10.01 1.55
CA LEU A 151 12.73 9.21 2.04
C LEU A 151 11.47 9.47 1.20
N SER A 152 10.97 8.43 0.55
CA SER A 152 9.90 8.45 -0.45
C SER A 152 8.80 7.46 -0.11
N THR A 153 8.27 7.54 1.10
CA THR A 153 7.25 6.62 1.63
C THR A 153 6.07 6.47 0.67
N CYS A 154 5.61 5.25 0.47
CA CYS A 154 4.43 4.99 -0.33
C CYS A 154 3.19 5.65 0.30
N ILE A 155 2.58 6.62 -0.38
CA ILE A 155 1.44 7.37 0.15
C ILE A 155 0.20 6.47 0.31
N PHE A 156 0.11 5.39 -0.47
CA PHE A 156 -1.02 4.47 -0.44
C PHE A 156 -1.09 3.65 0.86
N GLU A 157 0.02 3.56 1.60
CA GLU A 157 0.01 3.00 2.95
C GLU A 157 -0.92 3.81 3.87
N TYR A 158 -0.83 5.13 3.85
CA TYR A 158 -1.71 6.00 4.64
C TYR A 158 -3.15 5.98 4.14
N VAL A 159 -3.35 5.93 2.83
CA VAL A 159 -4.69 5.95 2.23
C VAL A 159 -5.45 4.66 2.56
N TYR A 160 -4.81 3.50 2.38
CA TYR A 160 -5.54 2.23 2.41
C TYR A 160 -4.87 1.08 3.16
N PHE A 161 -3.55 0.79 2.88
CA PHE A 161 -2.98 -0.50 3.29
C PHE A 161 -2.71 -0.63 4.78
N ALA A 162 -2.07 0.38 5.37
CA ALA A 162 -1.69 0.32 6.77
C ALA A 162 -2.91 0.32 7.70
N ARG A 163 -2.78 -0.32 8.82
CA ARG A 163 -3.80 -0.25 9.86
C ARG A 163 -3.89 1.16 10.44
N PRO A 164 -5.08 1.64 10.81
CA PRO A 164 -5.23 3.01 11.32
C PRO A 164 -4.45 3.26 12.63
N ASP A 165 -4.23 2.22 13.43
CA ASP A 165 -3.50 2.25 14.68
C ASP A 165 -1.96 2.17 14.51
N SER A 166 -1.45 2.14 13.27
CA SER A 166 -0.02 2.15 12.98
C SER A 166 0.54 3.58 12.89
N VAL A 167 1.85 3.68 13.18
CA VAL A 167 2.69 4.85 12.90
C VAL A 167 3.71 4.45 11.83
N ILE A 168 3.81 5.24 10.76
CA ILE A 168 4.75 5.02 9.66
C ILE A 168 5.53 6.31 9.42
N ASP A 169 6.85 6.22 9.39
CA ASP A 169 7.76 7.36 9.13
C ASP A 169 7.36 8.64 9.90
N GLY A 170 6.96 8.48 11.15
CA GLY A 170 6.62 9.56 12.09
C GLY A 170 5.16 9.98 12.11
N ALA A 171 4.32 9.59 11.14
CA ALA A 171 2.91 9.97 11.10
C ALA A 171 1.99 8.83 11.55
N SER A 172 0.99 9.17 12.36
CA SER A 172 -0.13 8.27 12.66
C SER A 172 -1.02 8.12 11.43
N VAL A 173 -1.25 6.88 11.00
CA VAL A 173 -2.14 6.57 9.87
C VAL A 173 -3.55 7.08 10.13
N TYR A 174 -4.03 6.99 11.36
CA TYR A 174 -5.33 7.49 11.74
C TYR A 174 -5.43 9.02 11.59
N ASP A 175 -4.42 9.77 12.08
CA ASP A 175 -4.41 11.23 11.93
C ASP A 175 -4.33 11.65 10.46
N VAL A 176 -3.53 10.97 9.65
CA VAL A 176 -3.51 11.22 8.20
C VAL A 176 -4.90 11.06 7.60
N ARG A 177 -5.63 9.99 7.93
CA ARG A 177 -6.99 9.75 7.42
C ARG A 177 -8.01 10.79 7.89
N LEU A 178 -7.88 11.29 9.13
CA LEU A 178 -8.69 12.43 9.58
C LEU A 178 -8.41 13.66 8.73
N ARG A 179 -7.14 14.00 8.50
CA ARG A 179 -6.74 15.17 7.68
C ARG A 179 -7.12 15.01 6.21
N LEU A 180 -7.10 13.79 5.67
CA LEU A 180 -7.67 13.54 4.34
C LEU A 180 -9.14 13.93 4.27
N GLY A 181 -9.92 13.59 5.29
CA GLY A 181 -11.32 14.00 5.40
C GLY A 181 -11.51 15.50 5.52
N GLU A 182 -10.67 16.17 6.31
CA GLU A 182 -10.71 17.64 6.46
C GLU A 182 -10.42 18.36 5.13
N LYS A 183 -9.39 17.92 4.41
CA LYS A 183 -9.03 18.51 3.11
C LYS A 183 -10.06 18.18 2.03
N LEU A 184 -10.62 16.98 2.02
CA LEU A 184 -11.70 16.60 1.11
C LEU A 184 -12.96 17.43 1.35
N ALA A 185 -13.26 17.81 2.60
CA ALA A 185 -14.37 18.68 2.94
C ALA A 185 -14.31 20.01 2.20
N ALA A 186 -13.13 20.63 2.12
CA ALA A 186 -12.95 21.88 1.39
C ALA A 186 -13.26 21.74 -0.12
N THR A 187 -12.91 20.59 -0.72
CA THR A 187 -13.22 20.32 -2.13
C THR A 187 -14.72 20.05 -2.33
N VAL A 188 -15.36 19.33 -1.40
CA VAL A 188 -16.81 19.06 -1.42
C VAL A 188 -17.58 20.38 -1.32
N GLU A 189 -17.21 21.28 -0.40
CA GLU A 189 -17.85 22.59 -0.22
C GLU A 189 -17.77 23.48 -1.46
N GLN A 190 -16.66 23.35 -2.25
CA GLN A 190 -16.49 24.10 -3.50
C GLN A 190 -17.30 23.53 -4.67
N GLN A 191 -17.53 22.23 -4.70
CA GLN A 191 -18.09 21.54 -5.87
C GLN A 191 -19.56 21.13 -5.69
N LEU A 192 -20.04 20.99 -4.46
CA LEU A 192 -21.41 20.56 -4.15
C LEU A 192 -22.13 21.62 -3.31
N ARG A 193 -23.43 21.66 -3.47
CA ARG A 193 -24.31 22.46 -2.60
C ARG A 193 -24.60 21.66 -1.34
N LEU A 194 -24.13 22.14 -0.18
CA LEU A 194 -24.25 21.41 1.08
C LEU A 194 -25.71 21.21 1.51
N GLU A 195 -26.59 22.14 1.16
CA GLU A 195 -28.05 22.04 1.40
C GLU A 195 -28.70 20.88 0.65
N ASP A 196 -28.06 20.35 -0.38
CA ASP A 196 -28.55 19.19 -1.12
C ASP A 196 -28.13 17.86 -0.48
N ILE A 197 -27.33 17.85 0.61
CA ILE A 197 -26.78 16.65 1.24
C ILE A 197 -27.42 16.47 2.62
N ASP A 198 -28.17 15.39 2.82
CA ASP A 198 -28.80 15.07 4.09
C ASP A 198 -27.88 14.35 5.07
N VAL A 199 -26.96 13.53 4.54
CA VAL A 199 -26.13 12.64 5.37
C VAL A 199 -24.84 12.21 4.66
N VAL A 200 -23.78 12.09 5.44
CA VAL A 200 -22.49 11.51 5.04
C VAL A 200 -22.41 10.07 5.53
N ILE A 201 -22.11 9.14 4.63
CA ILE A 201 -22.04 7.70 4.92
C ILE A 201 -20.69 7.15 4.46
N PRO A 202 -19.87 6.57 5.35
CA PRO A 202 -18.62 5.94 4.97
C PRO A 202 -18.84 4.59 4.28
N ILE A 203 -17.91 4.24 3.39
CA ILE A 203 -17.78 2.87 2.89
C ILE A 203 -16.80 2.14 3.83
N PRO A 204 -17.28 1.16 4.65
CA PRO A 204 -16.44 0.55 5.67
C PRO A 204 -15.34 -0.32 5.05
N GLU A 205 -14.18 -0.41 5.70
CA GLU A 205 -13.82 0.09 7.03
C GLU A 205 -12.92 1.35 6.96
N THR A 206 -12.11 1.48 5.92
CA THR A 206 -10.94 2.37 5.82
C THR A 206 -11.33 3.85 5.74
N SER A 207 -12.48 4.15 5.13
CA SER A 207 -12.94 5.52 4.93
C SER A 207 -13.60 6.18 6.14
N ARG A 208 -13.89 5.42 7.21
CA ARG A 208 -14.59 5.95 8.40
C ARG A 208 -13.97 7.20 9.00
N PRO A 209 -12.64 7.24 9.27
CA PRO A 209 -12.02 8.45 9.84
C PRO A 209 -12.18 9.66 8.92
N SER A 210 -11.97 9.49 7.61
CA SER A 210 -12.11 10.56 6.62
C SER A 210 -13.55 11.05 6.52
N ALA A 211 -14.53 10.14 6.47
CA ALA A 211 -15.96 10.51 6.40
C ALA A 211 -16.44 11.22 7.66
N MET A 212 -16.01 10.74 8.83
CA MET A 212 -16.36 11.35 10.11
C MET A 212 -15.83 12.79 10.20
N GLN A 213 -14.56 12.99 9.87
CA GLN A 213 -13.93 14.31 9.90
C GLN A 213 -14.54 15.25 8.86
N LEU A 214 -14.79 14.75 7.64
CA LEU A 214 -15.49 15.50 6.58
C LEU A 214 -16.85 15.97 7.03
N ALA A 215 -17.69 15.08 7.57
CA ALA A 215 -19.01 15.41 8.06
C ALA A 215 -18.98 16.47 9.17
N GLY A 216 -18.08 16.30 10.14
CA GLY A 216 -17.89 17.28 11.22
C GLY A 216 -17.47 18.65 10.69
N ARG A 217 -16.58 18.72 9.70
CA ARG A 217 -16.11 19.97 9.10
C ARG A 217 -17.19 20.70 8.33
N LEU A 218 -18.08 19.96 7.64
CA LEU A 218 -19.18 20.51 6.86
C LEU A 218 -20.46 20.75 7.68
N GLY A 219 -20.49 20.34 8.94
CA GLY A 219 -21.71 20.42 9.77
C GLY A 219 -22.84 19.48 9.32
N LEU A 220 -22.49 18.42 8.58
CA LEU A 220 -23.42 17.42 8.08
C LEU A 220 -23.57 16.24 9.05
N ALA A 221 -24.71 15.57 9.01
CA ALA A 221 -24.94 14.36 9.79
C ALA A 221 -24.05 13.22 9.28
N TYR A 222 -23.33 12.54 10.20
CA TYR A 222 -22.62 11.29 9.92
C TYR A 222 -23.46 10.10 10.35
N ARG A 223 -23.58 9.07 9.50
CA ARG A 223 -24.27 7.83 9.81
C ARG A 223 -23.56 6.62 9.20
N GLU A 224 -23.59 5.49 9.90
CA GLU A 224 -23.16 4.19 9.39
C GLU A 224 -24.30 3.58 8.56
N GLY A 225 -24.28 3.78 7.24
CA GLY A 225 -25.32 3.26 6.35
C GLY A 225 -25.02 1.86 5.84
N PHE A 226 -23.76 1.43 5.87
CA PHE A 226 -23.32 0.10 5.45
C PHE A 226 -22.76 -0.70 6.62
N ILE A 227 -23.14 -1.98 6.70
CA ILE A 227 -22.58 -2.92 7.65
C ILE A 227 -21.81 -4.01 6.92
N LYS A 228 -20.56 -4.21 7.33
CA LYS A 228 -19.73 -5.29 6.82
C LYS A 228 -20.11 -6.62 7.49
N ASN A 229 -20.34 -7.63 6.69
CA ASN A 229 -20.53 -9.00 7.18
C ASN A 229 -19.21 -9.54 7.71
N ARG A 230 -19.11 -9.70 9.04
CA ARG A 230 -17.91 -10.17 9.74
C ARG A 230 -17.58 -11.64 9.47
N TYR A 231 -18.54 -12.42 9.00
CA TYR A 231 -18.40 -13.86 8.75
C TYR A 231 -17.90 -14.17 7.33
N VAL A 232 -17.83 -13.18 6.44
CA VAL A 232 -17.30 -13.33 5.09
C VAL A 232 -15.87 -12.79 5.08
N GLY A 233 -14.89 -13.69 4.97
CA GLY A 233 -13.47 -13.33 4.92
C GLY A 233 -13.09 -12.47 3.70
N ARG A 234 -11.88 -11.89 3.73
CA ARG A 234 -11.31 -11.19 2.57
C ARG A 234 -11.14 -12.19 1.42
N THR A 235 -11.97 -12.08 0.39
CA THR A 235 -11.76 -12.78 -0.88
C THR A 235 -10.82 -11.94 -1.73
N PHE A 236 -9.52 -12.17 -1.58
CA PHE A 236 -8.51 -11.33 -2.23
C PHE A 236 -8.38 -11.56 -3.73
N ILE A 237 -8.74 -12.71 -4.26
CA ILE A 237 -8.55 -13.02 -5.68
C ILE A 237 -9.70 -13.96 -6.12
N MET A 238 -10.77 -13.38 -6.68
CA MET A 238 -11.72 -14.19 -7.44
C MET A 238 -11.69 -13.76 -8.91
N PRO A 239 -11.46 -14.66 -9.85
CA PRO A 239 -11.54 -14.37 -11.28
C PRO A 239 -13.01 -14.17 -11.68
N GLY A 240 -13.24 -13.14 -12.53
CA GLY A 240 -14.53 -12.88 -13.13
C GLY A 240 -15.34 -11.73 -12.51
N GLN A 241 -15.89 -10.88 -13.38
CA GLN A 241 -16.61 -9.66 -12.99
C GLN A 241 -17.93 -9.96 -12.24
N ALA A 242 -18.67 -11.00 -12.66
CA ALA A 242 -19.92 -11.41 -12.02
C ALA A 242 -19.71 -11.97 -10.59
N VAL A 243 -18.60 -12.67 -10.37
CA VAL A 243 -18.23 -13.22 -9.05
C VAL A 243 -17.85 -12.08 -8.09
N ARG A 244 -17.18 -11.05 -8.59
CA ARG A 244 -16.82 -9.85 -7.78
C ARG A 244 -18.05 -9.05 -7.36
N GLN A 245 -19.04 -8.86 -8.24
CA GLN A 245 -20.29 -8.18 -7.91
C GLN A 245 -21.07 -8.92 -6.81
N LYS A 246 -21.21 -10.24 -6.93
CA LYS A 246 -21.83 -11.08 -5.90
C LYS A 246 -21.08 -11.00 -4.57
N SER A 247 -19.75 -10.87 -4.63
CA SER A 247 -18.89 -10.79 -3.44
C SER A 247 -19.04 -9.48 -2.65
N VAL A 248 -19.29 -8.34 -3.30
CA VAL A 248 -19.54 -7.06 -2.61
C VAL A 248 -20.85 -7.14 -1.82
N ARG A 249 -21.93 -7.61 -2.44
CA ARG A 249 -23.26 -7.77 -1.80
C ARG A 249 -23.27 -8.79 -0.66
N GLN A 250 -22.38 -9.78 -0.71
CA GLN A 250 -22.21 -10.73 0.41
C GLN A 250 -21.45 -10.12 1.60
N LYS A 251 -20.59 -9.13 1.33
CA LYS A 251 -19.73 -8.51 2.33
C LYS A 251 -20.33 -7.28 2.96
N LEU A 252 -21.17 -6.54 2.25
CA LEU A 252 -21.79 -5.31 2.70
C LEU A 252 -23.31 -5.42 2.64
N ASN A 253 -23.97 -4.86 3.66
CA ASN A 253 -25.42 -4.73 3.70
C ASN A 253 -25.77 -3.26 3.95
N ALA A 254 -26.73 -2.72 3.15
CA ALA A 254 -27.22 -1.35 3.31
C ALA A 254 -28.42 -1.32 4.29
N MET A 255 -28.39 -0.38 5.23
CA MET A 255 -29.48 -0.15 6.18
C MET A 255 -30.46 0.87 5.61
N SER A 256 -31.61 0.44 5.08
CA SER A 256 -32.58 1.30 4.39
C SER A 256 -33.03 2.54 5.18
N ILE A 257 -33.01 2.48 6.51
CA ILE A 257 -33.35 3.62 7.38
C ILE A 257 -32.39 4.82 7.19
N GLU A 258 -31.16 4.56 6.77
CA GLU A 258 -30.17 5.60 6.54
C GLU A 258 -30.17 6.16 5.12
N PHE A 259 -30.84 5.47 4.18
CA PHE A 259 -30.89 5.85 2.77
C PHE A 259 -32.25 6.38 2.30
N LYS A 260 -33.33 5.80 2.80
CA LYS A 260 -34.67 6.04 2.27
C LYS A 260 -35.07 7.51 2.31
N GLY A 261 -35.31 8.06 1.12
CA GLY A 261 -35.75 9.45 0.93
C GLY A 261 -34.67 10.50 1.16
N LYS A 262 -33.41 10.10 1.29
CA LYS A 262 -32.30 11.02 1.56
C LYS A 262 -31.38 11.18 0.34
N ASN A 263 -30.73 12.34 0.28
CA ASN A 263 -29.58 12.61 -0.57
C ASN A 263 -28.33 12.29 0.22
N VAL A 264 -27.59 11.27 -0.19
CA VAL A 264 -26.45 10.75 0.58
C VAL A 264 -25.12 11.12 -0.06
N LEU A 265 -24.14 11.51 0.75
CA LEU A 265 -22.74 11.62 0.34
C LEU A 265 -21.99 10.38 0.83
N LEU A 266 -21.66 9.48 -0.10
CA LEU A 266 -20.82 8.32 0.17
C LEU A 266 -19.36 8.76 0.17
N VAL A 267 -18.58 8.30 1.15
CA VAL A 267 -17.14 8.59 1.24
C VAL A 267 -16.38 7.29 1.22
N ASP A 268 -15.47 7.15 0.26
CA ASP A 268 -14.54 6.01 0.15
C ASP A 268 -13.08 6.47 0.31
N ASP A 269 -12.19 5.53 0.58
CA ASP A 269 -10.75 5.81 0.61
C ASP A 269 -10.18 6.05 -0.80
N SER A 270 -10.60 5.25 -1.78
CA SER A 270 -10.12 5.31 -3.16
C SER A 270 -11.03 4.57 -4.14
N ILE A 271 -11.02 4.96 -5.41
CA ILE A 271 -11.70 4.25 -6.50
C ILE A 271 -10.64 3.69 -7.44
N VAL A 272 -10.55 2.34 -7.52
CA VAL A 272 -9.55 1.66 -8.35
C VAL A 272 -10.17 1.13 -9.65
N ARG A 273 -10.96 0.06 -9.60
CA ARG A 273 -11.66 -0.50 -10.77
C ARG A 273 -13.07 0.06 -10.99
N GLY A 274 -13.62 0.73 -10.01
CA GLY A 274 -14.98 1.27 -10.03
C GLY A 274 -16.11 0.22 -9.91
N THR A 275 -15.82 -1.06 -10.00
CA THR A 275 -16.83 -2.13 -9.87
C THR A 275 -17.47 -2.11 -8.49
N THR A 276 -16.66 -2.00 -7.43
CA THR A 276 -17.13 -1.92 -6.05
C THR A 276 -17.95 -0.64 -5.82
N SER A 277 -17.45 0.51 -6.30
CA SER A 277 -18.13 1.81 -6.14
C SER A 277 -19.49 1.81 -6.85
N ARG A 278 -19.57 1.23 -8.06
CA ARG A 278 -20.85 1.09 -8.78
C ARG A 278 -21.85 0.21 -8.01
N GLU A 279 -21.41 -0.94 -7.48
CA GLU A 279 -22.29 -1.81 -6.69
C GLU A 279 -22.76 -1.10 -5.41
N ILE A 280 -21.90 -0.34 -4.75
CA ILE A 280 -22.24 0.41 -3.54
C ILE A 280 -23.26 1.53 -3.85
N VAL A 281 -23.05 2.29 -4.94
CA VAL A 281 -24.03 3.29 -5.42
C VAL A 281 -25.38 2.63 -5.71
N GLN A 282 -25.36 1.48 -6.40
CA GLN A 282 -26.57 0.73 -6.70
C GLN A 282 -27.28 0.26 -5.42
N MET A 283 -26.54 -0.25 -4.44
CA MET A 283 -27.09 -0.67 -3.14
C MET A 283 -27.72 0.50 -2.38
N ALA A 284 -27.12 1.69 -2.42
CA ALA A 284 -27.68 2.90 -1.82
C ALA A 284 -29.00 3.30 -2.47
N ARG A 285 -29.08 3.22 -3.81
CA ARG A 285 -30.32 3.49 -4.56
C ARG A 285 -31.41 2.45 -4.27
N GLU A 286 -31.07 1.17 -4.25
CA GLU A 286 -31.99 0.09 -3.87
C GLU A 286 -32.50 0.23 -2.43
N ALA A 287 -31.67 0.78 -1.54
CA ALA A 287 -32.05 1.10 -0.16
C ALA A 287 -32.94 2.37 -0.05
N GLY A 288 -33.22 3.08 -1.17
CA GLY A 288 -34.16 4.18 -1.28
C GLY A 288 -33.52 5.56 -1.24
N ALA A 289 -32.21 5.72 -1.51
CA ALA A 289 -31.60 7.05 -1.64
C ALA A 289 -32.21 7.82 -2.85
N ASN A 290 -32.47 9.11 -2.67
CA ASN A 290 -32.94 10.00 -3.75
C ASN A 290 -31.76 10.38 -4.68
N LYS A 291 -30.67 10.91 -4.08
CA LYS A 291 -29.42 11.22 -4.78
C LYS A 291 -28.26 10.53 -4.07
N VAL A 292 -27.27 10.13 -4.85
CA VAL A 292 -26.05 9.51 -4.36
C VAL A 292 -24.85 10.30 -4.88
N PHE A 293 -24.30 11.15 -4.04
CA PHE A 293 -23.03 11.81 -4.28
C PHE A 293 -21.91 10.91 -3.79
N PHE A 294 -20.76 10.97 -4.44
CA PHE A 294 -19.61 10.12 -4.09
C PHE A 294 -18.35 10.97 -3.92
N ALA A 295 -17.63 10.78 -2.84
CA ALA A 295 -16.37 11.46 -2.57
C ALA A 295 -15.25 10.43 -2.28
N SER A 296 -14.10 10.59 -2.92
CA SER A 296 -12.91 9.78 -2.72
C SER A 296 -11.86 10.55 -1.92
N ALA A 297 -11.39 9.98 -0.80
CA ALA A 297 -10.33 10.58 0.02
C ALA A 297 -8.95 10.53 -0.65
N ALA A 298 -8.81 9.81 -1.76
CA ALA A 298 -7.64 9.79 -2.62
C ALA A 298 -7.95 10.35 -4.02
N PRO A 299 -6.93 10.80 -4.76
CA PRO A 299 -7.04 11.17 -6.17
C PRO A 299 -7.45 9.99 -7.06
N PRO A 300 -7.82 10.23 -8.34
CA PRO A 300 -8.05 9.14 -9.29
C PRO A 300 -6.80 8.27 -9.49
N VAL A 301 -6.95 6.96 -9.35
CA VAL A 301 -5.87 5.98 -9.60
C VAL A 301 -5.76 5.77 -11.11
N ARG A 302 -4.72 6.33 -11.73
CA ARG A 302 -4.54 6.36 -13.20
C ARG A 302 -3.43 5.45 -13.72
N PHE A 303 -2.51 5.05 -12.84
CA PHE A 303 -1.31 4.30 -13.21
C PHE A 303 -1.14 3.05 -12.35
N PRO A 304 -0.54 1.97 -12.87
CA PRO A 304 -0.26 0.78 -12.08
C PRO A 304 0.83 1.08 -11.04
N ASN A 305 0.76 0.43 -9.90
CA ASN A 305 1.88 0.40 -8.96
C ASN A 305 2.87 -0.71 -9.36
N VAL A 306 4.18 -0.43 -9.22
CA VAL A 306 5.26 -1.37 -9.51
C VAL A 306 6.11 -1.70 -8.28
N TYR A 307 5.73 -1.21 -7.10
CA TYR A 307 6.50 -1.28 -5.86
C TYR A 307 5.89 -2.23 -4.81
N GLY A 308 5.10 -3.20 -5.27
CA GLY A 308 4.58 -4.26 -4.40
C GLY A 308 3.12 -4.10 -3.97
N ILE A 309 2.41 -3.11 -4.52
CA ILE A 309 0.96 -3.05 -4.41
C ILE A 309 0.35 -3.85 -5.58
N ASP A 310 -0.49 -4.83 -5.25
CA ASP A 310 -1.24 -5.59 -6.28
C ASP A 310 -2.36 -4.71 -6.85
N MET A 311 -1.99 -3.85 -7.78
CA MET A 311 -2.93 -3.04 -8.55
C MET A 311 -3.27 -3.72 -9.88
N PRO A 312 -4.48 -3.48 -10.40
CA PRO A 312 -4.89 -3.99 -11.72
C PRO A 312 -4.01 -3.43 -12.83
N THR A 313 -4.13 -4.03 -14.02
CA THR A 313 -3.52 -3.48 -15.24
C THR A 313 -4.11 -2.11 -15.54
N ARG A 314 -3.38 -1.27 -16.26
CA ARG A 314 -3.79 0.11 -16.58
C ARG A 314 -5.19 0.19 -17.20
N SER A 315 -5.50 -0.73 -18.10
CA SER A 315 -6.81 -0.80 -18.78
C SER A 315 -7.98 -1.20 -17.85
N GLU A 316 -7.70 -1.80 -16.69
CA GLU A 316 -8.71 -2.15 -15.69
C GLU A 316 -8.96 -1.02 -14.67
N LEU A 317 -8.12 0.02 -14.63
CA LEU A 317 -8.32 1.18 -13.80
C LEU A 317 -9.48 2.00 -14.35
N ILE A 318 -10.45 2.36 -13.50
CA ILE A 318 -11.61 3.13 -13.97
C ILE A 318 -11.21 4.52 -14.50
N ALA A 319 -10.15 5.11 -13.93
CA ALA A 319 -9.66 6.43 -14.31
C ALA A 319 -8.70 6.42 -15.52
N TYR A 320 -8.46 5.24 -16.13
CA TYR A 320 -7.66 5.15 -17.34
C TYR A 320 -8.40 5.79 -18.50
N GLU A 321 -7.79 6.84 -19.10
CA GLU A 321 -8.33 7.61 -20.23
C GLU A 321 -9.75 8.16 -20.00
N ARG A 322 -10.17 8.38 -18.75
CA ARG A 322 -11.45 8.98 -18.39
C ARG A 322 -11.25 10.21 -17.52
N ASP A 323 -12.08 11.22 -17.76
CA ASP A 323 -12.27 12.34 -16.86
C ASP A 323 -13.21 11.99 -15.71
N ASP A 324 -13.35 12.90 -14.77
CA ASP A 324 -14.14 12.67 -13.55
C ASP A 324 -15.64 12.53 -13.86
N ASP A 325 -16.15 13.19 -14.91
CA ASP A 325 -17.54 13.05 -15.36
C ASP A 325 -17.82 11.65 -15.92
N ALA A 326 -16.92 11.13 -16.77
CA ALA A 326 -17.02 9.78 -17.29
C ALA A 326 -16.92 8.71 -16.19
N ILE A 327 -16.10 8.96 -15.15
CA ILE A 327 -16.02 8.07 -13.98
C ILE A 327 -17.31 8.14 -13.16
N ARG A 328 -17.83 9.34 -12.89
CA ARG A 328 -19.13 9.55 -12.20
C ARG A 328 -20.21 8.73 -12.88
N ASP A 329 -20.35 8.86 -14.20
CA ASP A 329 -21.37 8.16 -14.98
C ASP A 329 -21.17 6.64 -14.94
N ALA A 330 -19.92 6.17 -15.01
CA ALA A 330 -19.57 4.75 -14.94
C ALA A 330 -19.90 4.09 -13.60
N ILE A 331 -19.78 4.83 -12.48
CA ILE A 331 -20.21 4.35 -11.15
C ILE A 331 -21.68 4.61 -10.85
N GLY A 332 -22.38 5.43 -11.65
CA GLY A 332 -23.79 5.75 -11.52
C GLY A 332 -24.13 6.75 -10.40
N ALA A 333 -23.16 7.59 -10.00
CA ALA A 333 -23.35 8.63 -8.99
C ALA A 333 -23.94 9.90 -9.61
N ASP A 334 -24.63 10.72 -8.80
CA ASP A 334 -25.17 12.02 -9.21
C ASP A 334 -24.07 13.11 -9.26
N ALA A 335 -23.04 12.96 -8.41
CA ALA A 335 -21.81 13.75 -8.47
C ALA A 335 -20.64 12.94 -7.92
N LEU A 336 -19.43 13.29 -8.35
CA LEU A 336 -18.18 12.67 -7.92
C LEU A 336 -17.17 13.75 -7.55
N VAL A 337 -16.57 13.65 -6.38
CA VAL A 337 -15.54 14.55 -5.88
C VAL A 337 -14.29 13.75 -5.55
N TYR A 338 -13.16 14.15 -6.09
CA TYR A 338 -11.86 13.57 -5.77
C TYR A 338 -11.02 14.50 -4.90
N GLN A 339 -10.23 13.92 -4.03
CA GLN A 339 -9.10 14.60 -3.38
C GLN A 339 -8.04 14.98 -4.41
N SER A 340 -7.32 16.11 -4.22
CA SER A 340 -6.14 16.42 -5.01
C SER A 340 -4.89 15.70 -4.49
N ILE A 341 -3.89 15.48 -5.37
CA ILE A 341 -2.61 14.86 -5.00
C ILE A 341 -1.88 15.71 -3.96
N GLU A 342 -1.90 17.03 -4.14
CA GLU A 342 -1.26 17.99 -3.25
C GLU A 342 -1.88 17.95 -1.85
N ALA A 343 -3.22 17.98 -1.77
CA ALA A 343 -3.93 17.91 -0.51
C ALA A 343 -3.70 16.57 0.21
N MET A 344 -3.65 15.46 -0.54
CA MET A 344 -3.33 14.14 0.00
C MET A 344 -1.92 14.10 0.60
N LYS A 345 -0.89 14.56 -0.13
CA LYS A 345 0.49 14.64 0.36
C LYS A 345 0.60 15.58 1.57
N GLN A 346 -0.08 16.73 1.51
CA GLN A 346 -0.08 17.69 2.60
C GLN A 346 -0.74 17.14 3.88
N ALA A 347 -1.78 16.30 3.77
CA ALA A 347 -2.39 15.64 4.92
C ALA A 347 -1.39 14.77 5.69
N ALA A 348 -0.53 14.04 4.98
CA ALA A 348 0.51 13.22 5.59
C ALA A 348 1.60 14.09 6.26
N TRP A 349 2.06 15.16 5.60
CA TRP A 349 3.03 16.10 6.21
C TRP A 349 2.46 16.82 7.43
N ASP A 350 1.22 17.28 7.37
CA ASP A 350 0.54 17.93 8.50
C ASP A 350 0.37 16.98 9.70
N SER A 351 0.38 15.66 9.46
CA SER A 351 0.36 14.62 10.50
C SER A 351 1.74 14.23 11.03
N GLY A 352 2.81 14.89 10.56
CA GLY A 352 4.18 14.68 11.02
C GLY A 352 4.98 13.65 10.21
N ALA A 353 4.54 13.27 9.01
CA ALA A 353 5.32 12.38 8.14
C ALA A 353 6.68 12.99 7.81
N ARG A 354 7.75 12.22 8.09
CA ARG A 354 9.15 12.64 7.85
C ARG A 354 9.55 12.52 6.37
N ALA A 355 8.69 11.94 5.54
CA ALA A 355 8.95 11.76 4.12
C ALA A 355 9.29 13.08 3.44
N THR A 356 10.43 13.14 2.75
CA THR A 356 10.84 14.29 1.95
C THR A 356 9.96 14.43 0.71
N ARG A 357 9.53 13.29 0.17
CA ARG A 357 8.54 13.15 -0.90
C ARG A 357 7.79 11.85 -0.69
N PHE A 358 6.68 11.67 -1.40
CA PHE A 358 5.95 10.40 -1.39
C PHE A 358 6.06 9.69 -2.73
N ASP A 359 6.11 8.36 -2.71
CA ASP A 359 5.70 7.59 -3.88
C ASP A 359 4.18 7.74 -4.04
N ALA A 360 3.78 8.46 -5.06
CA ALA A 360 2.39 8.66 -5.47
C ALA A 360 2.17 8.16 -6.90
N SER A 361 3.04 7.29 -7.39
CA SER A 361 3.12 6.85 -8.80
C SER A 361 1.80 6.31 -9.36
N CYS A 362 0.95 5.69 -8.53
CA CYS A 362 -0.37 5.24 -8.96
C CYS A 362 -1.35 6.38 -9.30
N PHE A 363 -1.08 7.60 -8.84
CA PHE A 363 -1.88 8.79 -9.12
C PHE A 363 -1.24 9.70 -10.18
N ASP A 364 0.07 9.98 -10.08
CA ASP A 364 0.77 10.96 -10.91
C ASP A 364 1.63 10.34 -12.04
N GLY A 365 1.87 9.03 -12.00
CA GLY A 365 2.72 8.33 -12.97
C GLY A 365 4.21 8.61 -12.81
N VAL A 366 4.62 9.25 -11.70
CA VAL A 366 6.03 9.56 -11.41
C VAL A 366 6.62 8.47 -10.50
N TYR A 367 7.44 7.60 -11.09
CA TYR A 367 8.05 6.48 -10.39
C TYR A 367 9.37 6.89 -9.74
N CYS A 368 9.47 6.70 -8.41
CA CYS A 368 10.58 7.22 -7.59
C CYS A 368 11.95 6.62 -7.93
N THR A 369 12.01 5.40 -8.44
CA THR A 369 13.28 4.71 -8.79
C THR A 369 13.93 5.23 -10.08
N GLY A 370 13.14 5.92 -10.94
CA GLY A 370 13.63 6.55 -12.17
C GLY A 370 13.95 5.59 -13.32
N ASP A 371 13.75 4.28 -13.14
CA ASP A 371 14.00 3.23 -14.14
C ASP A 371 12.73 2.68 -14.80
N VAL A 372 11.57 3.15 -14.38
CA VAL A 372 10.27 2.73 -14.91
C VAL A 372 9.91 3.58 -16.11
N THR A 373 9.85 2.96 -17.28
CA THR A 373 9.52 3.59 -18.57
C THR A 373 8.16 3.12 -19.08
N PRO A 374 7.54 3.82 -20.05
CA PRO A 374 6.32 3.33 -20.70
C PRO A 374 6.48 1.92 -21.29
N GLU A 375 7.66 1.60 -21.82
CA GLU A 375 7.98 0.29 -22.41
C GLU A 375 8.03 -0.79 -21.32
N SER A 376 8.65 -0.50 -20.16
CA SER A 376 8.70 -1.45 -19.03
C SER A 376 7.32 -1.70 -18.44
N LEU A 377 6.45 -0.67 -18.38
CA LEU A 377 5.06 -0.83 -17.96
C LEU A 377 4.26 -1.68 -18.95
N ALA A 378 4.42 -1.46 -20.25
CA ALA A 378 3.76 -2.26 -21.28
C ALA A 378 4.22 -3.73 -21.23
N ALA A 379 5.50 -3.99 -20.99
CA ALA A 379 6.04 -5.34 -20.83
C ALA A 379 5.46 -6.03 -19.57
N LEU A 380 5.36 -5.31 -18.46
CA LEU A 380 4.73 -5.80 -17.22
C LEU A 380 3.25 -6.16 -17.44
N GLU A 381 2.50 -5.31 -18.14
CA GLU A 381 1.10 -5.56 -18.48
C GLU A 381 0.93 -6.79 -19.38
N ALA A 382 1.79 -6.95 -20.39
CA ALA A 382 1.77 -8.12 -21.26
C ALA A 382 2.08 -9.42 -20.49
N SER A 383 3.03 -9.39 -19.56
CA SER A 383 3.35 -10.53 -18.70
C SER A 383 2.17 -10.91 -17.79
N ARG A 384 1.53 -9.93 -17.15
CA ARG A 384 0.35 -10.16 -16.29
C ARG A 384 -0.84 -10.75 -17.08
N LYS A 385 -1.11 -10.25 -18.29
CA LYS A 385 -2.17 -10.80 -19.15
C LYS A 385 -1.92 -12.27 -19.49
N LYS A 386 -0.68 -12.61 -19.86
CA LYS A 386 -0.31 -14.02 -20.13
C LYS A 386 -0.48 -14.91 -18.90
N ALA A 387 -0.08 -14.44 -17.72
CA ALA A 387 -0.26 -15.19 -16.48
C ALA A 387 -1.74 -15.41 -16.13
N ASP A 388 -2.58 -14.38 -16.30
CA ASP A 388 -4.02 -14.48 -16.09
C ASP A 388 -4.71 -15.43 -17.10
N GLU A 389 -4.30 -15.41 -18.36
CA GLU A 389 -4.79 -16.33 -19.40
C GLU A 389 -4.40 -17.77 -19.09
N ALA A 390 -3.15 -18.01 -18.70
CA ALA A 390 -2.67 -19.33 -18.29
C ALA A 390 -3.43 -19.87 -17.08
N ARG A 391 -3.70 -19.02 -16.09
CA ARG A 391 -4.46 -19.37 -14.90
C ARG A 391 -5.91 -19.72 -15.23
N ARG A 392 -6.58 -18.92 -16.08
CA ARG A 392 -7.95 -19.22 -16.54
C ARG A 392 -8.01 -20.52 -17.32
N ALA A 393 -7.00 -20.83 -18.15
CA ALA A 393 -6.92 -22.09 -18.88
C ALA A 393 -6.75 -23.28 -17.93
N ALA A 394 -5.95 -23.15 -16.88
CA ALA A 394 -5.78 -24.17 -15.86
C ALA A 394 -7.06 -24.41 -15.04
N ASP A 395 -7.76 -23.34 -14.63
CA ASP A 395 -9.03 -23.40 -13.90
C ASP A 395 -10.18 -23.99 -14.75
N ALA A 396 -10.12 -23.84 -16.08
CA ALA A 396 -11.11 -24.42 -16.99
C ALA A 396 -10.85 -25.92 -17.29
N ALA A 397 -9.64 -26.40 -17.01
CA ALA A 397 -9.23 -27.78 -17.24
C ALA A 397 -9.36 -28.67 -15.97
N SER A 398 -9.61 -28.06 -14.81
CA SER A 398 -9.88 -28.70 -13.52
C SER A 398 -11.38 -28.77 -13.23
#